data_b1344917bcc7ec3ab0910f19592cf0cd
#
_entry.id   b1344917bcc7ec3ab0910f19592cf0cd
#
_cell.length_a   1.000
_cell.length_b   1.000
_cell.length_c   1.000
_cell.angle_alpha   90.00
_cell.angle_beta   90.00
_cell.angle_gamma   90.00
#
_symmetry.space_group_name_H-M   'P 1'
#
loop_
_entity.id
_entity.type
_entity.pdbx_description
1 polymer ?
#
loop_
_entity_poly.entity_id
_entity_poly.type
_entity_poly.pdbx_seq_one_letter_code
_entity_poly.pdbx_strand_id
1 'polypeptide(L)'
;MFKKKFLQLFILTIITGCSSAPKETISKIKFVPDIEGNEFVGITKIDDYLGVNNYRNKFIVASPDHKRFAEFNNFFQLGILTAKNQLKITNEIKFVNQDNLVLSEANKNFLIGPLSGEIVSKIDGLLLKNQALLLNDALENYSISLSQKSQIFALESYLLENEIQRLGFIEDEDNSAKQNRAFKRKWLSEKRDAVTIGIKKNPSGRIENFLDVAESKSRFQMIDKASFSDVEFVPRARKDFSQIVISTDKLSRLYEIASLVRFNYGLDYEIFSLTSNFDQKVDENEVSLHNIKLVDHTYENKFTNELPKSRGFCLGFDAMLISYAIANNINGEIRGLLGIYKITNDSLIAKSYIN
;
A
#
# COMPACT_ATOMS: atom_id res chain seq x y z
N MET A 1 -11.12 68.86 15.27
CA MET A 1 -10.18 68.14 16.14
C MET A 1 -10.59 66.68 16.44
N PHE A 2 -11.77 66.25 16.04
CA PHE A 2 -12.30 64.91 16.29
C PHE A 2 -11.93 63.83 15.26
N LYS A 3 -11.59 64.20 14.03
CA LYS A 3 -11.27 63.20 12.94
C LYS A 3 -9.91 62.52 13.05
N LYS A 4 -8.92 63.12 13.70
CA LYS A 4 -7.59 62.52 13.86
C LYS A 4 -7.51 61.47 14.99
N LYS A 5 -8.37 61.53 15.99
CA LYS A 5 -8.38 60.54 17.09
C LYS A 5 -9.08 59.25 16.69
N PHE A 6 -10.01 59.29 15.74
CA PHE A 6 -10.70 58.10 15.25
C PHE A 6 -9.82 57.22 14.33
N LEU A 7 -8.93 57.88 13.57
CA LEU A 7 -8.00 57.16 12.70
C LEU A 7 -6.87 56.46 13.50
N GLN A 8 -6.46 57.01 14.63
CA GLN A 8 -5.49 56.36 15.52
C GLN A 8 -6.07 55.14 16.27
N LEU A 9 -7.36 55.17 16.60
CA LEU A 9 -8.02 54.05 17.25
C LEU A 9 -8.24 52.89 16.28
N PHE A 10 -8.48 53.17 14.96
CA PHE A 10 -8.68 52.17 13.93
C PHE A 10 -7.35 51.48 13.51
N ILE A 11 -6.22 52.17 13.62
CA ILE A 11 -4.92 51.59 13.34
C ILE A 11 -4.44 50.71 14.50
N LEU A 12 -4.84 50.98 15.73
CA LEU A 12 -4.46 50.16 16.89
C LEU A 12 -5.24 48.82 16.93
N THR A 13 -6.45 48.77 16.35
CA THR A 13 -7.24 47.53 16.32
C THR A 13 -6.84 46.56 15.19
N ILE A 14 -6.06 47.01 14.19
CA ILE A 14 -5.59 46.16 13.09
C ILE A 14 -4.28 45.41 13.48
N ILE A 15 -3.54 45.88 14.47
CA ILE A 15 -2.25 45.31 14.90
C ILE A 15 -2.42 44.16 15.93
N THR A 16 -3.59 44.06 16.59
CA THR A 16 -3.85 42.98 17.55
C THR A 16 -4.47 41.71 16.92
N GLY A 17 -4.66 41.69 15.60
CA GLY A 17 -5.18 40.56 14.84
C GLY A 17 -4.11 39.59 14.27
N CYS A 18 -2.86 39.68 14.75
CA CYS A 18 -1.83 38.72 14.35
C CYS A 18 -1.87 37.46 15.19
N SER A 19 -2.50 36.48 14.61
CA SER A 19 -2.09 35.09 14.55
C SER A 19 -1.61 34.48 15.86
N SER A 20 -2.51 33.92 16.60
CA SER A 20 -2.19 32.61 17.14
C SER A 20 -2.30 31.61 15.97
N ALA A 21 -1.21 31.30 15.30
CA ALA A 21 -1.11 30.07 14.56
C ALA A 21 -1.57 28.98 15.53
N PRO A 22 -2.50 28.09 15.12
CA PRO A 22 -2.84 26.96 15.97
C PRO A 22 -1.52 26.26 16.27
N LYS A 23 -1.14 26.21 17.55
CA LYS A 23 -0.14 25.23 17.97
C LYS A 23 -0.76 23.90 17.58
N GLU A 24 -0.24 23.29 16.52
CA GLU A 24 -0.53 21.91 16.23
C GLU A 24 -0.14 21.12 17.47
N THR A 25 -1.10 20.87 18.32
CA THR A 25 -1.00 19.88 19.36
C THR A 25 -0.94 18.56 18.60
N ILE A 26 0.29 18.06 18.39
CA ILE A 26 0.50 16.70 17.92
C ILE A 26 -0.23 15.81 18.91
N SER A 27 -1.43 15.40 18.54
CA SER A 27 -2.24 14.55 19.36
C SER A 27 -1.50 13.22 19.53
N LYS A 28 -1.46 12.73 20.76
CA LYS A 28 -0.86 11.42 21.04
C LYS A 28 -1.65 10.38 20.24
N ILE A 29 -0.99 9.74 19.29
CA ILE A 29 -1.57 8.60 18.59
C ILE A 29 -1.92 7.56 19.65
N LYS A 30 -3.21 7.34 19.86
CA LYS A 30 -3.65 6.22 20.69
C LYS A 30 -3.62 4.98 19.79
N PHE A 31 -2.65 4.10 20.02
CA PHE A 31 -2.75 2.76 19.48
C PHE A 31 -4.00 2.11 20.07
N VAL A 32 -4.95 1.80 19.22
CA VAL A 32 -6.12 1.02 19.60
C VAL A 32 -5.71 -0.44 19.50
N PRO A 33 -5.62 -1.18 20.61
CA PRO A 33 -5.56 -2.62 20.55
C PRO A 33 -6.99 -3.07 20.29
N ASP A 34 -7.27 -3.65 19.14
CA ASP A 34 -8.28 -4.67 19.01
C ASP A 34 -8.46 -5.05 17.55
N ILE A 35 -7.90 -6.19 17.22
CA ILE A 35 -8.58 -7.13 16.35
C ILE A 35 -8.71 -8.39 17.21
N GLU A 36 -9.90 -8.66 17.69
CA GLU A 36 -10.23 -9.90 18.34
C GLU A 36 -9.89 -11.07 17.40
N GLY A 37 -9.13 -12.02 17.89
CA GLY A 37 -9.08 -13.35 17.33
C GLY A 37 -7.75 -13.94 16.89
N ASN A 38 -6.62 -13.20 16.91
CA ASN A 38 -5.32 -13.81 16.66
C ASN A 38 -4.34 -13.47 17.77
N GLU A 39 -3.78 -14.48 18.40
CA GLU A 39 -2.68 -14.37 19.36
C GLU A 39 -1.45 -13.80 18.63
N PHE A 40 -1.25 -12.49 18.74
CA PHE A 40 -0.03 -11.84 18.29
C PHE A 40 1.02 -11.96 19.38
N VAL A 41 1.99 -12.83 19.18
CA VAL A 41 3.22 -12.86 19.99
C VAL A 41 4.14 -11.76 19.44
N GLY A 42 4.11 -10.57 20.04
CA GLY A 42 4.97 -9.47 19.61
C GLY A 42 4.72 -8.20 20.42
N ILE A 43 5.59 -7.21 20.22
CA ILE A 43 5.45 -5.90 20.85
C ILE A 43 4.27 -5.17 20.18
N THR A 44 3.15 -5.12 20.86
CA THR A 44 1.88 -4.57 20.34
C THR A 44 1.60 -3.15 20.83
N LYS A 45 2.36 -2.65 21.81
CA LYS A 45 2.14 -1.32 22.41
C LYS A 45 3.41 -0.48 22.33
N ILE A 46 3.26 0.80 22.06
CA ILE A 46 4.39 1.76 22.12
C ILE A 46 5.08 1.73 23.48
N ASP A 47 4.31 1.55 24.55
CA ASP A 47 4.85 1.49 25.91
C ASP A 47 5.86 0.34 26.10
N ASP A 48 5.74 -0.74 25.33
CA ASP A 48 6.67 -1.88 25.38
C ASP A 48 8.06 -1.52 24.83
N TYR A 49 8.17 -0.43 24.02
CA TYR A 49 9.44 0.10 23.51
C TYR A 49 10.11 1.10 24.48
N LEU A 50 9.36 1.68 25.40
CA LEU A 50 9.78 2.82 26.23
C LEU A 50 10.83 2.48 27.30
N GLY A 51 11.42 1.35 27.34
CA GLY A 51 12.47 0.99 28.30
C GLY A 51 13.72 0.39 27.68
N VAL A 52 13.72 0.17 26.36
CA VAL A 52 14.72 -0.67 25.68
C VAL A 52 15.66 0.16 24.81
N ASN A 53 16.02 1.38 25.19
CA ASN A 53 16.95 2.15 24.38
C ASN A 53 18.42 1.82 24.70
N ASN A 54 18.93 0.75 24.13
CA ASN A 54 20.34 0.35 24.18
C ASN A 54 21.17 0.93 23.05
N TYR A 55 20.53 1.39 21.96
CA TYR A 55 21.22 1.98 20.81
C TYR A 55 21.70 3.40 21.14
N ARG A 56 22.98 3.69 20.87
CA ARG A 56 23.60 4.97 21.25
C ARG A 56 23.99 5.87 20.08
N ASN A 57 24.03 5.31 18.86
CA ASN A 57 24.43 6.07 17.69
C ASN A 57 23.26 6.85 17.09
N LYS A 58 23.56 7.63 16.04
CA LYS A 58 22.55 8.41 15.31
C LYS A 58 21.74 7.58 14.36
N PHE A 59 20.59 8.09 13.96
CA PHE A 59 19.85 7.62 12.81
C PHE A 59 20.12 8.54 11.62
N ILE A 60 20.53 7.99 10.50
CA ILE A 60 20.70 8.72 9.24
C ILE A 60 19.51 8.39 8.36
N VAL A 61 18.77 9.40 7.97
CA VAL A 61 17.57 9.27 7.12
C VAL A 61 17.92 9.78 5.72
N ALA A 62 18.03 8.86 4.78
CA ALA A 62 18.36 9.14 3.38
C ALA A 62 17.09 9.19 2.53
N SER A 63 16.75 10.38 2.01
CA SER A 63 15.57 10.60 1.20
C SER A 63 15.88 11.43 -0.05
N PRO A 64 15.04 11.38 -1.13
CA PRO A 64 15.29 12.14 -2.35
C PRO A 64 15.09 13.64 -2.09
N ASP A 65 15.99 14.47 -2.62
CA ASP A 65 15.91 15.93 -2.56
C ASP A 65 15.57 16.52 -3.95
N HIS A 66 14.52 16.02 -4.56
CA HIS A 66 14.06 16.51 -5.85
C HIS A 66 12.68 17.14 -5.72
N LYS A 67 12.45 18.27 -6.40
CA LYS A 67 11.17 19.03 -6.34
C LYS A 67 9.92 18.17 -6.57
N ARG A 68 10.02 17.16 -7.44
CA ARG A 68 8.93 16.20 -7.71
C ARG A 68 8.49 15.43 -6.46
N PHE A 69 9.39 15.21 -5.52
CA PHE A 69 9.14 14.45 -4.29
C PHE A 69 9.06 15.32 -3.05
N ALA A 70 9.05 16.66 -3.19
CA ALA A 70 9.12 17.57 -2.05
C ALA A 70 7.96 17.35 -1.05
N GLU A 71 6.74 17.22 -1.53
CA GLU A 71 5.57 16.96 -0.68
C GLU A 71 5.69 15.61 0.03
N PHE A 72 6.00 14.54 -0.72
CA PHE A 72 6.22 13.22 -0.14
C PHE A 72 7.32 13.26 0.92
N ASN A 73 8.44 13.92 0.63
CA ASN A 73 9.60 13.99 1.54
C ASN A 73 9.28 14.76 2.82
N ASN A 74 8.52 15.84 2.72
CA ASN A 74 8.06 16.60 3.89
C ASN A 74 7.20 15.72 4.82
N PHE A 75 6.25 14.99 4.26
CA PHE A 75 5.42 14.07 5.03
C PHE A 75 6.24 12.89 5.59
N PHE A 76 7.18 12.36 4.83
CA PHE A 76 8.06 11.29 5.27
C PHE A 76 8.90 11.71 6.49
N GLN A 77 9.52 12.88 6.43
CA GLN A 77 10.27 13.44 7.56
C GLN A 77 9.38 13.70 8.77
N LEU A 78 8.17 14.22 8.54
CA LEU A 78 7.18 14.43 9.61
C LEU A 78 6.81 13.10 10.28
N GLY A 79 6.61 12.02 9.51
CA GLY A 79 6.35 10.69 10.04
C GLY A 79 7.49 10.16 10.91
N ILE A 80 8.74 10.27 10.45
CA ILE A 80 9.95 9.94 11.21
C ILE A 80 9.99 10.69 12.55
N LEU A 81 9.79 12.01 12.52
CA LEU A 81 9.85 12.84 13.73
C LEU A 81 8.69 12.56 14.70
N THR A 82 7.51 12.27 14.17
CA THR A 82 6.35 11.89 14.99
C THR A 82 6.60 10.59 15.72
N ALA A 83 7.08 9.55 15.03
CA ALA A 83 7.45 8.28 15.65
C ALA A 83 8.57 8.46 16.69
N LYS A 84 9.61 9.23 16.36
CA LYS A 84 10.68 9.56 17.31
C LYS A 84 10.13 10.15 18.61
N ASN A 85 9.23 11.14 18.51
CA ASN A 85 8.65 11.80 19.67
C ASN A 85 7.78 10.85 20.50
N GLN A 86 6.98 10.01 19.86
CA GLN A 86 6.13 9.04 20.54
C GLN A 86 6.93 7.94 21.24
N LEU A 87 7.97 7.45 20.60
CA LEU A 87 8.88 6.46 21.16
C LEU A 87 9.86 7.08 22.18
N LYS A 88 9.82 8.41 22.39
CA LYS A 88 10.75 9.16 23.24
C LYS A 88 12.22 8.87 22.92
N ILE A 89 12.53 8.70 21.64
CA ILE A 89 13.89 8.42 21.16
C ILE A 89 14.75 9.68 21.36
N THR A 90 15.83 9.55 22.12
CA THR A 90 16.75 10.66 22.41
C THR A 90 17.87 10.79 21.37
N ASN A 91 18.07 9.75 20.55
CA ASN A 91 19.11 9.74 19.52
C ASN A 91 18.93 10.89 18.51
N GLU A 92 20.05 11.41 18.04
CA GLU A 92 20.07 12.39 16.96
C GLU A 92 19.57 11.75 15.65
N ILE A 93 18.75 12.48 14.89
CA ILE A 93 18.34 12.12 13.53
C ILE A 93 18.97 13.12 12.57
N LYS A 94 19.73 12.63 11.60
CA LYS A 94 20.34 13.40 10.53
C LYS A 94 19.65 13.07 9.21
N PHE A 95 18.98 14.06 8.61
CA PHE A 95 18.42 13.92 7.26
C PHE A 95 19.49 14.24 6.22
N VAL A 96 19.61 13.40 5.20
CA VAL A 96 20.58 13.54 4.11
C VAL A 96 19.88 13.29 2.77
N ASN A 97 20.39 13.96 1.73
CA ASN A 97 20.00 13.59 0.37
C ASN A 97 20.56 12.21 0.04
N GLN A 98 19.70 11.28 -0.42
CA GLN A 98 20.10 9.91 -0.75
C GLN A 98 21.21 9.83 -1.83
N ASP A 99 21.26 10.83 -2.74
CA ASP A 99 22.26 10.88 -3.81
C ASP A 99 23.67 11.24 -3.28
N ASN A 100 23.73 11.83 -2.09
CA ASN A 100 24.95 12.27 -1.41
C ASN A 100 25.29 11.40 -0.18
N LEU A 101 24.75 10.18 -0.11
CA LEU A 101 24.96 9.28 1.02
C LEU A 101 26.43 8.84 1.13
N VAL A 102 27.01 9.04 2.31
CA VAL A 102 28.39 8.61 2.62
C VAL A 102 28.36 7.28 3.36
N LEU A 103 28.79 6.20 2.71
CA LEU A 103 28.73 4.83 3.26
C LEU A 103 29.51 4.67 4.58
N SER A 104 30.66 5.33 4.72
CA SER A 104 31.44 5.25 5.97
C SER A 104 30.73 5.89 7.17
N GLU A 105 29.87 6.86 6.93
CA GLU A 105 28.99 7.44 7.96
C GLU A 105 27.78 6.54 8.22
N ALA A 106 27.18 5.98 7.16
CA ALA A 106 26.07 5.05 7.25
C ALA A 106 26.43 3.81 8.10
N ASN A 107 27.60 3.21 7.85
CA ASN A 107 28.08 2.03 8.58
C ASN A 107 28.48 2.30 10.05
N LYS A 108 28.55 3.55 10.50
CA LYS A 108 28.78 3.90 11.91
C LYS A 108 27.48 4.21 12.66
N ASN A 109 26.38 4.33 11.94
CA ASN A 109 25.09 4.74 12.44
C ASN A 109 24.00 3.81 11.90
N PHE A 110 22.74 4.01 12.29
CA PHE A 110 21.64 3.26 11.69
C PHE A 110 21.09 4.03 10.48
N LEU A 111 21.08 3.40 9.31
CA LEU A 111 20.58 3.98 8.07
C LEU A 111 19.09 3.67 7.88
N ILE A 112 18.29 4.69 7.59
CA ILE A 112 16.89 4.60 7.16
C ILE A 112 16.79 5.13 5.72
N GLY A 113 16.39 4.29 4.78
CA GLY A 113 16.47 4.59 3.35
C GLY A 113 17.73 4.01 2.72
N PRO A 114 18.03 4.35 1.46
CA PRO A 114 17.30 5.26 0.57
C PRO A 114 15.99 4.69 0.02
N LEU A 115 15.20 5.55 -0.64
CA LEU A 115 13.96 5.19 -1.34
C LEU A 115 14.21 4.74 -2.79
N SER A 116 15.30 5.18 -3.39
CA SER A 116 15.66 4.83 -4.78
C SER A 116 16.13 3.38 -4.88
N GLY A 117 15.42 2.55 -5.67
CA GLY A 117 15.83 1.16 -5.91
C GLY A 117 17.21 1.03 -6.59
N GLU A 118 17.60 2.01 -7.41
CA GLU A 118 18.93 2.05 -8.02
C GLU A 118 20.03 2.26 -6.97
N ILE A 119 19.79 3.16 -6.01
CA ILE A 119 20.76 3.40 -4.93
C ILE A 119 20.79 2.20 -3.98
N VAL A 120 19.64 1.66 -3.60
CA VAL A 120 19.55 0.45 -2.76
C VAL A 120 20.34 -0.69 -3.36
N SER A 121 20.17 -1.00 -4.65
CA SER A 121 20.90 -2.09 -5.32
C SER A 121 22.42 -1.91 -5.34
N LYS A 122 22.90 -0.66 -5.25
CA LYS A 122 24.34 -0.37 -5.22
C LYS A 122 24.95 -0.48 -3.83
N ILE A 123 24.18 -0.23 -2.78
CA ILE A 123 24.71 -0.12 -1.41
C ILE A 123 24.34 -1.31 -0.51
N ASP A 124 23.33 -2.10 -0.85
CA ASP A 124 22.80 -3.17 0.01
C ASP A 124 23.90 -4.12 0.50
N GLY A 125 24.72 -4.67 -0.39
CA GLY A 125 25.86 -5.54 -0.01
C GLY A 125 27.07 -4.81 0.59
N LEU A 126 27.05 -3.48 0.71
CA LEU A 126 28.13 -2.67 1.29
C LEU A 126 27.84 -2.20 2.72
N LEU A 127 26.61 -2.39 3.17
CA LEU A 127 26.15 -2.01 4.50
C LEU A 127 26.38 -3.15 5.49
N LEU A 128 26.64 -2.78 6.73
CA LEU A 128 26.72 -3.76 7.82
C LEU A 128 25.31 -4.31 8.11
N LYS A 129 25.22 -5.62 8.22
CA LYS A 129 23.95 -6.31 8.54
C LYS A 129 23.37 -5.77 9.86
N ASN A 130 22.07 -5.60 9.93
CA ASN A 130 21.34 -5.09 11.08
C ASN A 130 21.62 -3.61 11.43
N GLN A 131 22.25 -2.85 10.56
CA GLN A 131 22.46 -1.41 10.73
C GLN A 131 21.73 -0.56 9.69
N ALA A 132 20.87 -1.18 8.90
CA ALA A 132 20.10 -0.46 7.89
C ALA A 132 18.67 -1.01 7.77
N LEU A 133 17.74 -0.09 7.52
CA LEU A 133 16.42 -0.37 7.00
C LEU A 133 16.28 0.32 5.65
N LEU A 134 16.35 -0.45 4.56
CA LEU A 134 16.24 0.06 3.21
C LEU A 134 14.76 0.23 2.83
N LEU A 135 14.43 1.30 2.12
CA LEU A 135 13.04 1.62 1.77
C LEU A 135 12.72 1.26 0.31
N ASN A 136 13.37 0.23 -0.18
CA ASN A 136 13.10 -0.42 -1.46
C ASN A 136 13.61 -1.87 -1.40
N ASP A 137 13.34 -2.66 -2.46
CA ASP A 137 13.73 -4.07 -2.53
C ASP A 137 15.24 -4.24 -2.25
N ALA A 138 15.59 -4.97 -1.20
CA ALA A 138 16.93 -5.33 -0.81
C ALA A 138 17.06 -6.85 -0.67
N LEU A 139 18.27 -7.38 -0.78
CA LEU A 139 18.55 -8.82 -0.71
C LEU A 139 19.25 -9.21 0.59
N GLU A 140 20.09 -8.33 1.14
CA GLU A 140 20.98 -8.63 2.27
C GLU A 140 20.58 -7.92 3.57
N ASN A 141 19.94 -6.76 3.47
CA ASN A 141 19.52 -5.98 4.61
C ASN A 141 18.00 -5.98 4.81
N TYR A 142 17.57 -5.53 5.97
CA TYR A 142 16.15 -5.29 6.23
C TYR A 142 15.59 -4.29 5.22
N SER A 143 14.41 -4.57 4.69
CA SER A 143 13.77 -3.65 3.75
C SER A 143 12.26 -3.58 3.94
N ILE A 144 11.74 -2.37 3.82
CA ILE A 144 10.33 -2.11 3.58
C ILE A 144 10.21 -1.70 2.13
N SER A 145 9.57 -2.53 1.32
CA SER A 145 9.34 -2.19 -0.07
C SER A 145 7.87 -1.92 -0.32
N LEU A 146 7.57 -0.73 -0.83
CA LEU A 146 6.27 -0.42 -1.44
C LEU A 146 6.25 -0.86 -2.91
N SER A 147 7.10 -1.83 -3.26
CA SER A 147 7.30 -2.27 -4.62
C SER A 147 6.16 -3.15 -5.12
N GLN A 148 6.12 -3.27 -6.43
CA GLN A 148 5.24 -4.21 -7.12
C GLN A 148 5.43 -5.66 -6.69
N LYS A 149 6.66 -6.04 -6.31
CA LYS A 149 6.96 -7.40 -5.84
C LYS A 149 6.23 -7.71 -4.55
N SER A 150 6.16 -6.76 -3.63
CA SER A 150 5.44 -6.96 -2.37
C SER A 150 3.94 -7.07 -2.59
N GLN A 151 3.35 -6.29 -3.53
CA GLN A 151 1.96 -6.44 -3.91
C GLN A 151 1.68 -7.79 -4.59
N ILE A 152 2.56 -8.22 -5.50
CA ILE A 152 2.47 -9.55 -6.13
C ILE A 152 2.54 -10.66 -5.07
N PHE A 153 3.47 -10.55 -4.13
CA PHE A 153 3.61 -11.52 -3.05
C PHE A 153 2.37 -11.54 -2.13
N ALA A 154 1.81 -10.36 -1.83
CA ALA A 154 0.59 -10.26 -1.04
C ALA A 154 -0.61 -10.93 -1.71
N LEU A 155 -0.83 -10.64 -2.99
CA LEU A 155 -1.91 -11.26 -3.74
C LEU A 155 -1.74 -12.79 -3.81
N GLU A 156 -0.52 -13.23 -4.07
CA GLU A 156 -0.22 -14.67 -4.11
C GLU A 156 -0.47 -15.34 -2.76
N SER A 157 0.02 -14.76 -1.66
CA SER A 157 -0.19 -15.30 -0.32
C SER A 157 -1.68 -15.41 0.02
N TYR A 158 -2.45 -14.36 -0.28
CA TYR A 158 -3.89 -14.37 -0.08
C TYR A 158 -4.59 -15.49 -0.87
N LEU A 159 -4.24 -15.64 -2.14
CA LEU A 159 -4.85 -16.66 -3.00
C LEU A 159 -4.49 -18.08 -2.53
N LEU A 160 -3.27 -18.28 -2.03
CA LEU A 160 -2.83 -19.55 -1.47
C LEU A 160 -3.49 -19.87 -0.14
N GLU A 161 -3.60 -18.91 0.76
CA GLU A 161 -4.28 -19.06 2.04
C GLU A 161 -5.76 -19.42 1.86
N ASN A 162 -6.37 -18.97 0.74
CA ASN A 162 -7.74 -19.31 0.36
C ASN A 162 -7.83 -20.53 -0.58
N GLU A 163 -6.74 -21.30 -0.72
CA GLU A 163 -6.68 -22.55 -1.53
C GLU A 163 -7.06 -22.38 -3.01
N ILE A 164 -6.88 -21.17 -3.58
CA ILE A 164 -7.23 -20.87 -4.95
C ILE A 164 -6.22 -21.51 -5.88
N GLN A 165 -6.71 -22.37 -6.81
CA GLN A 165 -5.88 -23.09 -7.80
C GLN A 165 -6.05 -22.56 -9.22
N ARG A 166 -7.15 -21.87 -9.50
CA ARG A 166 -7.49 -21.38 -10.83
C ARG A 166 -7.95 -19.94 -10.79
N LEU A 167 -7.42 -19.13 -11.71
CA LEU A 167 -7.72 -17.69 -11.80
C LEU A 167 -8.24 -17.32 -13.19
N GLY A 168 -9.09 -16.29 -13.22
CA GLY A 168 -9.38 -15.53 -14.42
C GLY A 168 -8.41 -14.36 -14.57
N PHE A 169 -7.82 -14.18 -15.76
CA PHE A 169 -7.04 -12.99 -16.10
C PHE A 169 -7.70 -12.23 -17.23
N ILE A 170 -7.99 -10.95 -16.99
CA ILE A 170 -8.45 -10.01 -18.01
C ILE A 170 -7.34 -9.03 -18.28
N GLU A 171 -6.75 -9.05 -19.47
CA GLU A 171 -5.65 -8.19 -19.89
C GLU A 171 -6.18 -7.12 -20.85
N ASP A 172 -6.09 -5.85 -20.47
CA ASP A 172 -6.33 -4.74 -21.38
C ASP A 172 -5.13 -4.65 -22.34
N GLU A 173 -5.30 -5.10 -23.58
CA GLU A 173 -4.21 -5.20 -24.56
C GLU A 173 -3.62 -3.81 -24.92
N ASP A 174 -4.43 -2.75 -24.83
CA ASP A 174 -4.02 -1.39 -25.14
C ASP A 174 -3.29 -0.73 -23.95
N ASN A 175 -3.64 -1.11 -22.72
CA ASN A 175 -3.16 -0.47 -21.49
C ASN A 175 -2.77 -1.52 -20.43
N SER A 176 -2.19 -2.64 -20.82
CA SER A 176 -1.87 -3.70 -19.85
C SER A 176 -0.66 -3.36 -18.99
N ALA A 177 -0.82 -3.45 -17.69
CA ALA A 177 0.23 -3.22 -16.73
C ALA A 177 1.26 -4.36 -16.74
N LYS A 178 2.55 -3.99 -16.79
CA LYS A 178 3.66 -4.95 -16.79
C LYS A 178 3.67 -5.84 -15.55
N GLN A 179 3.21 -5.31 -14.43
CA GLN A 179 3.19 -5.92 -13.11
C GLN A 179 2.26 -7.13 -13.06
N ASN A 180 1.05 -7.00 -13.59
CA ASN A 180 0.11 -8.11 -13.62
C ASN A 180 0.58 -9.22 -14.56
N ARG A 181 1.34 -8.88 -15.61
CA ARG A 181 2.01 -9.88 -16.45
C ARG A 181 3.09 -10.64 -15.70
N ALA A 182 3.82 -9.97 -14.79
CA ALA A 182 4.80 -10.62 -13.93
C ALA A 182 4.12 -11.58 -12.95
N PHE A 183 3.03 -11.13 -12.32
CA PHE A 183 2.22 -11.98 -11.45
C PHE A 183 1.66 -13.22 -12.20
N LYS A 184 1.03 -13.02 -13.36
CA LYS A 184 0.50 -14.11 -14.16
C LYS A 184 1.58 -15.13 -14.55
N ARG A 185 2.78 -14.65 -14.97
CA ARG A 185 3.89 -15.56 -15.29
C ARG A 185 4.32 -16.39 -14.09
N LYS A 186 4.43 -15.75 -12.92
CA LYS A 186 4.76 -16.44 -11.68
C LYS A 186 3.70 -17.49 -11.34
N TRP A 187 2.42 -17.10 -11.37
CA TRP A 187 1.29 -18.01 -11.12
C TRP A 187 1.34 -19.28 -11.97
N LEU A 188 1.53 -19.12 -13.28
CA LEU A 188 1.60 -20.25 -14.23
C LEU A 188 2.88 -21.08 -14.07
N SER A 189 4.01 -20.47 -13.68
CA SER A 189 5.28 -21.20 -13.50
C SER A 189 5.22 -22.18 -12.33
N GLU A 190 4.30 -21.97 -11.38
CA GLU A 190 4.06 -22.87 -10.25
C GLU A 190 3.00 -23.94 -10.52
N LYS A 191 2.74 -24.23 -11.80
CA LYS A 191 1.78 -25.24 -12.29
C LYS A 191 0.33 -25.01 -11.87
N ARG A 192 -0.04 -23.75 -11.57
CA ARG A 192 -1.42 -23.36 -11.30
C ARG A 192 -2.13 -23.00 -12.59
N ASP A 193 -3.46 -23.13 -12.59
CA ASP A 193 -4.26 -22.93 -13.79
C ASP A 193 -4.76 -21.48 -13.93
N ALA A 194 -4.94 -21.04 -15.17
CA ALA A 194 -5.47 -19.72 -15.46
C ALA A 194 -6.23 -19.68 -16.78
N VAL A 195 -7.38 -19.03 -16.75
CA VAL A 195 -8.12 -18.66 -17.95
C VAL A 195 -7.83 -17.22 -18.28
N THR A 196 -7.34 -16.94 -19.47
CA THR A 196 -6.92 -15.60 -19.86
C THR A 196 -7.69 -15.07 -21.05
N ILE A 197 -8.07 -13.81 -20.98
CA ILE A 197 -8.63 -13.07 -22.12
C ILE A 197 -7.90 -11.73 -22.29
N GLY A 198 -7.60 -11.41 -23.56
CA GLY A 198 -7.18 -10.05 -23.94
C GLY A 198 -8.40 -9.25 -24.44
N ILE A 199 -8.50 -8.02 -24.01
CA ILE A 199 -9.59 -7.10 -24.38
C ILE A 199 -9.03 -5.84 -25.04
N LYS A 200 -9.79 -5.26 -25.98
CA LYS A 200 -9.51 -4.00 -26.65
C LYS A 200 -10.65 -2.99 -26.42
N LYS A 201 -10.77 -2.00 -27.28
CA LYS A 201 -11.71 -0.90 -27.18
C LYS A 201 -13.18 -1.29 -26.88
N ASN A 202 -13.63 -2.44 -27.37
CA ASN A 202 -14.99 -2.91 -27.11
C ASN A 202 -14.97 -4.26 -26.39
N PRO A 203 -14.93 -4.27 -25.05
CA PRO A 203 -14.70 -5.49 -24.27
C PRO A 203 -15.96 -6.33 -24.02
N SER A 204 -17.18 -5.80 -24.21
CA SER A 204 -18.42 -6.41 -23.71
C SER A 204 -18.60 -7.86 -24.20
N GLY A 205 -18.61 -8.10 -25.51
CA GLY A 205 -18.80 -9.46 -26.06
C GLY A 205 -17.67 -10.42 -25.69
N ARG A 206 -16.44 -9.92 -25.51
CA ARG A 206 -15.31 -10.75 -25.07
C ARG A 206 -15.46 -11.18 -23.62
N ILE A 207 -15.92 -10.27 -22.75
CA ILE A 207 -16.17 -10.58 -21.33
C ILE A 207 -17.32 -11.57 -21.21
N GLU A 208 -18.39 -11.40 -21.99
CA GLU A 208 -19.50 -12.34 -22.05
C GLU A 208 -19.03 -13.76 -22.40
N ASN A 209 -18.18 -13.88 -23.42
CA ASN A 209 -17.58 -15.18 -23.81
C ASN A 209 -16.61 -15.72 -22.74
N PHE A 210 -15.80 -14.86 -22.13
CA PHE A 210 -14.85 -15.26 -21.06
C PHE A 210 -15.58 -15.84 -19.86
N LEU A 211 -16.78 -15.35 -19.57
CA LEU A 211 -17.62 -15.81 -18.48
C LEU A 211 -18.57 -16.96 -18.90
N ASP A 212 -18.46 -17.47 -20.14
CA ASP A 212 -19.33 -18.52 -20.72
C ASP A 212 -20.82 -18.16 -20.73
N VAL A 213 -21.17 -16.90 -20.58
CA VAL A 213 -22.57 -16.43 -20.59
C VAL A 213 -23.20 -16.59 -21.97
N ALA A 214 -22.45 -16.31 -23.03
CA ALA A 214 -22.89 -16.53 -24.41
C ALA A 214 -23.22 -18.01 -24.66
N GLU A 215 -22.40 -18.91 -24.15
CA GLU A 215 -22.64 -20.37 -24.26
C GLU A 215 -23.86 -20.79 -23.42
N SER A 216 -24.04 -20.23 -22.23
CA SER A 216 -25.24 -20.45 -21.40
C SER A 216 -26.51 -20.06 -22.14
N LYS A 217 -26.52 -18.89 -22.81
CA LYS A 217 -27.64 -18.42 -23.64
C LYS A 217 -27.89 -19.31 -24.83
N SER A 218 -26.83 -19.75 -25.51
CA SER A 218 -26.93 -20.65 -26.66
C SER A 218 -27.51 -22.02 -26.29
N ARG A 219 -27.05 -22.60 -25.19
CA ARG A 219 -27.61 -23.83 -24.63
C ARG A 219 -29.09 -23.71 -24.30
N PHE A 220 -29.51 -22.63 -23.70
CA PHE A 220 -30.91 -22.37 -23.42
C PHE A 220 -31.75 -22.34 -24.72
N GLN A 221 -31.29 -21.60 -25.74
CA GLN A 221 -32.00 -21.52 -27.02
C GLN A 221 -32.19 -22.91 -27.69
N MET A 222 -31.26 -23.83 -27.51
CA MET A 222 -31.41 -25.22 -27.99
C MET A 222 -32.44 -25.98 -27.16
N ILE A 223 -32.46 -25.84 -25.85
CA ILE A 223 -33.40 -26.49 -24.95
C ILE A 223 -34.83 -25.95 -25.19
N ASP A 224 -34.98 -24.64 -25.29
CA ASP A 224 -36.26 -23.96 -25.52
C ASP A 224 -36.91 -24.43 -26.82
N LYS A 225 -36.14 -24.54 -27.88
CA LYS A 225 -36.62 -25.12 -29.18
C LYS A 225 -37.04 -26.57 -29.10
N ALA A 226 -36.47 -27.32 -28.16
CA ALA A 226 -36.78 -28.76 -27.98
C ALA A 226 -37.84 -29.00 -26.89
N SER A 227 -38.16 -28.00 -26.10
CA SER A 227 -39.16 -28.08 -25.02
C SER A 227 -40.58 -27.82 -25.55
N PHE A 228 -41.56 -28.50 -24.97
CA PHE A 228 -42.99 -28.26 -25.20
C PHE A 228 -43.63 -27.34 -24.14
N SER A 229 -42.82 -26.80 -23.22
CA SER A 229 -43.28 -25.92 -22.15
C SER A 229 -42.38 -24.68 -22.05
N ASP A 230 -42.95 -23.57 -21.61
CA ASP A 230 -42.17 -22.37 -21.31
C ASP A 230 -41.17 -22.67 -20.19
N VAL A 231 -39.90 -22.37 -20.42
CA VAL A 231 -38.79 -22.57 -19.46
C VAL A 231 -38.27 -21.24 -19.02
N GLU A 232 -38.32 -20.95 -17.72
CA GLU A 232 -37.64 -19.78 -17.17
C GLU A 232 -36.12 -19.96 -17.26
N PHE A 233 -35.42 -18.91 -17.72
CA PHE A 233 -34.01 -18.94 -17.91
C PHE A 233 -33.31 -17.69 -17.34
N VAL A 234 -32.30 -17.93 -16.53
CA VAL A 234 -31.34 -16.90 -16.12
C VAL A 234 -29.96 -17.33 -16.58
N PRO A 235 -29.31 -16.52 -17.43
CA PRO A 235 -27.93 -16.81 -17.85
C PRO A 235 -27.01 -16.95 -16.65
N ARG A 236 -26.05 -17.85 -16.77
CA ARG A 236 -25.10 -18.11 -15.68
C ARG A 236 -23.68 -17.94 -16.19
N ALA A 237 -22.87 -17.24 -15.38
CA ALA A 237 -21.43 -17.21 -15.56
C ALA A 237 -20.83 -18.57 -15.16
N ARG A 238 -19.65 -18.88 -15.71
CA ARG A 238 -18.86 -20.09 -15.37
C ARG A 238 -18.50 -20.06 -13.88
N LYS A 239 -18.22 -21.23 -13.30
CA LYS A 239 -17.90 -21.36 -11.87
C LYS A 239 -16.63 -22.16 -11.58
N ASP A 240 -15.81 -22.39 -12.58
CA ASP A 240 -14.55 -23.12 -12.46
C ASP A 240 -13.40 -22.24 -11.88
N PHE A 241 -13.62 -20.94 -11.77
CA PHE A 241 -12.86 -20.01 -10.93
C PHE A 241 -13.82 -18.98 -10.33
N SER A 242 -13.42 -18.32 -9.28
CA SER A 242 -14.18 -17.26 -8.60
C SER A 242 -13.38 -15.96 -8.39
N GLN A 243 -12.11 -15.96 -8.76
CA GLN A 243 -11.22 -14.81 -8.66
C GLN A 243 -10.78 -14.35 -10.04
N ILE A 244 -10.82 -13.04 -10.26
CA ILE A 244 -10.41 -12.40 -11.50
C ILE A 244 -9.34 -11.33 -11.19
N VAL A 245 -8.22 -11.38 -11.89
CA VAL A 245 -7.20 -10.32 -11.86
C VAL A 245 -7.30 -9.50 -13.13
N ILE A 246 -7.56 -8.20 -12.99
CA ILE A 246 -7.64 -7.26 -14.11
C ILE A 246 -6.32 -6.53 -14.27
N SER A 247 -5.75 -6.59 -15.47
CA SER A 247 -4.49 -5.95 -15.85
C SER A 247 -4.73 -4.74 -16.74
N THR A 248 -4.73 -3.55 -16.16
CA THR A 248 -4.78 -2.26 -16.86
C THR A 248 -3.98 -1.22 -16.08
N ASP A 249 -3.46 -0.20 -16.76
CA ASP A 249 -2.79 0.95 -16.16
C ASP A 249 -3.73 2.16 -16.00
N LYS A 250 -4.97 2.06 -16.45
CA LYS A 250 -5.99 3.11 -16.35
C LYS A 250 -7.10 2.74 -15.38
N LEU A 251 -7.26 3.57 -14.37
CA LEU A 251 -8.28 3.36 -13.33
C LEU A 251 -9.70 3.35 -13.90
N SER A 252 -10.03 4.29 -14.83
CA SER A 252 -11.32 4.30 -15.51
C SER A 252 -11.61 3.03 -16.29
N ARG A 253 -10.56 2.43 -16.87
CA ARG A 253 -10.69 1.17 -17.59
C ARG A 253 -10.89 -0.02 -16.66
N LEU A 254 -10.26 0.01 -15.48
CA LEU A 254 -10.53 -0.98 -14.43
C LEU A 254 -12.01 -0.98 -14.05
N TYR A 255 -12.58 0.19 -13.80
CA TYR A 255 -14.01 0.32 -13.44
C TYR A 255 -14.94 -0.15 -14.57
N GLU A 256 -14.63 0.22 -15.81
CA GLU A 256 -15.40 -0.26 -16.98
C GLU A 256 -15.39 -1.78 -17.07
N ILE A 257 -14.22 -2.41 -16.97
CA ILE A 257 -14.10 -3.87 -17.05
C ILE A 257 -14.82 -4.55 -15.89
N ALA A 258 -14.65 -4.06 -14.67
CA ALA A 258 -15.32 -4.59 -13.49
C ALA A 258 -16.85 -4.49 -13.62
N SER A 259 -17.36 -3.35 -14.10
CA SER A 259 -18.79 -3.16 -14.36
C SER A 259 -19.30 -4.16 -15.41
N LEU A 260 -18.53 -4.41 -16.46
CA LEU A 260 -18.92 -5.40 -17.50
C LEU A 260 -18.90 -6.83 -16.97
N VAL A 261 -17.98 -7.18 -16.08
CA VAL A 261 -17.99 -8.48 -15.38
C VAL A 261 -19.29 -8.61 -14.57
N ARG A 262 -19.66 -7.57 -13.79
CA ARG A 262 -20.90 -7.56 -13.01
C ARG A 262 -22.15 -7.65 -13.88
N PHE A 263 -22.18 -6.87 -14.97
CA PHE A 263 -23.28 -6.90 -15.94
C PHE A 263 -23.47 -8.27 -16.59
N ASN A 264 -22.40 -9.02 -16.80
CA ASN A 264 -22.42 -10.37 -17.36
C ASN A 264 -22.55 -11.46 -16.27
N TYR A 265 -23.39 -11.25 -15.27
CA TYR A 265 -23.70 -12.20 -14.20
C TYR A 265 -22.50 -12.60 -13.32
N GLY A 266 -21.47 -11.79 -13.31
CA GLY A 266 -20.24 -12.00 -12.53
C GLY A 266 -20.28 -11.36 -11.15
N LEU A 267 -21.43 -11.32 -10.46
CA LEU A 267 -21.57 -10.68 -9.15
C LEU A 267 -20.76 -11.36 -8.06
N ASP A 268 -20.61 -12.68 -8.16
CA ASP A 268 -19.93 -13.53 -7.16
C ASP A 268 -18.39 -13.53 -7.32
N TYR A 269 -17.85 -12.96 -8.42
CA TYR A 269 -16.40 -12.94 -8.59
C TYR A 269 -15.74 -11.90 -7.70
N GLU A 270 -14.64 -12.29 -7.08
CA GLU A 270 -13.71 -11.35 -6.46
C GLU A 270 -12.79 -10.78 -7.54
N ILE A 271 -12.76 -9.46 -7.66
CA ILE A 271 -11.94 -8.76 -8.66
C ILE A 271 -10.76 -8.12 -7.97
N PHE A 272 -9.55 -8.41 -8.45
CA PHE A 272 -8.30 -7.88 -7.92
C PHE A 272 -7.59 -6.99 -8.94
N SER A 273 -6.93 -5.95 -8.45
CA SER A 273 -5.95 -5.19 -9.20
C SER A 273 -4.84 -4.67 -8.28
N LEU A 274 -3.63 -4.49 -8.82
CA LEU A 274 -2.49 -3.96 -8.06
C LEU A 274 -2.49 -2.43 -8.13
N THR A 275 -2.42 -1.75 -7.00
CA THR A 275 -2.41 -0.28 -6.98
C THR A 275 -1.18 0.33 -7.63
N SER A 276 -0.06 -0.38 -7.65
CA SER A 276 1.16 0.04 -8.36
C SER A 276 0.99 0.20 -9.87
N ASN A 277 -0.13 -0.27 -10.44
CA ASN A 277 -0.43 -0.09 -11.86
C ASN A 277 -0.85 1.33 -12.19
N PHE A 278 -1.34 2.11 -11.22
CA PHE A 278 -2.00 3.38 -11.46
C PHE A 278 -1.14 4.57 -11.07
N ASP A 279 -1.00 5.52 -11.99
CA ASP A 279 -0.35 6.81 -11.72
C ASP A 279 -1.26 7.80 -10.97
N GLN A 280 -2.57 7.52 -10.94
CA GLN A 280 -3.57 8.37 -10.33
C GLN A 280 -3.92 7.89 -8.91
N LYS A 281 -4.33 8.83 -8.06
CA LYS A 281 -4.89 8.49 -6.76
C LYS A 281 -6.20 7.72 -6.95
N VAL A 282 -6.30 6.58 -6.30
CA VAL A 282 -7.50 5.74 -6.32
C VAL A 282 -8.56 6.36 -5.42
N ASP A 283 -9.79 6.46 -5.90
CA ASP A 283 -10.94 6.83 -5.09
C ASP A 283 -11.52 5.57 -4.44
N GLU A 284 -11.46 5.51 -3.12
CA GLU A 284 -11.95 4.35 -2.34
C GLU A 284 -13.47 4.14 -2.50
N ASN A 285 -14.23 5.21 -2.70
CA ASN A 285 -15.68 5.10 -2.91
C ASN A 285 -15.99 4.42 -4.24
N GLU A 286 -15.28 4.80 -5.32
CA GLU A 286 -15.42 4.19 -6.64
C GLU A 286 -14.99 2.70 -6.60
N VAL A 287 -13.90 2.38 -5.93
CA VAL A 287 -13.44 1.00 -5.73
C VAL A 287 -14.49 0.16 -5.03
N SER A 288 -15.07 0.67 -3.96
CA SER A 288 -16.13 0.01 -3.20
C SER A 288 -17.40 -0.18 -4.05
N LEU A 289 -17.77 0.83 -4.84
CA LEU A 289 -18.94 0.76 -5.72
C LEU A 289 -18.82 -0.38 -6.75
N HIS A 290 -17.61 -0.61 -7.27
CA HIS A 290 -17.35 -1.68 -8.23
C HIS A 290 -16.96 -3.01 -7.59
N ASN A 291 -16.92 -3.09 -6.25
CA ASN A 291 -16.51 -4.26 -5.48
C ASN A 291 -15.17 -4.84 -5.97
N ILE A 292 -14.18 -3.98 -6.11
CA ILE A 292 -12.82 -4.32 -6.51
C ILE A 292 -11.96 -4.40 -5.25
N LYS A 293 -11.18 -5.45 -5.13
CA LYS A 293 -10.15 -5.60 -4.11
C LYS A 293 -8.82 -5.07 -4.64
N LEU A 294 -8.35 -3.99 -4.08
CA LEU A 294 -7.04 -3.45 -4.41
C LEU A 294 -5.98 -4.07 -3.53
N VAL A 295 -4.95 -4.57 -4.18
CA VAL A 295 -3.75 -5.02 -3.49
C VAL A 295 -2.86 -3.82 -3.29
N ASP A 296 -2.82 -3.33 -2.08
CA ASP A 296 -1.98 -2.20 -1.70
C ASP A 296 -1.22 -2.52 -0.41
N HIS A 297 -0.23 -1.71 -0.10
CA HIS A 297 0.22 -1.51 1.25
C HIS A 297 -0.84 -0.65 1.91
N THR A 298 -1.72 -1.28 2.66
CA THR A 298 -2.91 -0.64 3.16
C THR A 298 -2.59 0.51 4.06
N TYR A 299 -3.10 1.57 3.65
CA TYR A 299 -3.25 2.82 4.28
C TYR A 299 -4.59 2.84 5.03
N GLU A 300 -4.74 1.99 5.98
CA GLU A 300 -5.82 2.14 6.93
C GLU A 300 -5.39 3.10 8.04
N ASN A 301 -5.65 4.38 7.83
CA ASN A 301 -5.64 5.32 8.92
C ASN A 301 -6.88 5.12 9.81
N LYS A 302 -7.01 3.94 10.40
CA LYS A 302 -8.04 3.62 11.38
C LYS A 302 -7.83 4.37 12.69
N PHE A 303 -6.67 5.00 12.87
CA PHE A 303 -6.24 5.39 14.21
C PHE A 303 -6.65 6.79 14.63
N THR A 304 -6.81 7.74 13.74
CA THR A 304 -7.42 9.05 14.05
C THR A 304 -7.72 9.84 12.78
N ASN A 305 -8.76 10.66 12.79
CA ASN A 305 -9.01 11.71 11.79
C ASN A 305 -7.95 12.83 11.82
N GLU A 306 -6.95 12.76 12.70
CA GLU A 306 -5.99 13.81 13.03
C GLU A 306 -4.62 13.60 12.39
N LEU A 307 -4.33 12.40 11.86
CA LEU A 307 -3.05 12.13 11.20
C LEU A 307 -3.09 12.45 9.71
N PRO A 308 -2.00 12.95 9.15
CA PRO A 308 -1.91 13.16 7.71
C PRO A 308 -2.16 11.87 6.94
N LYS A 309 -3.16 11.87 6.07
CA LYS A 309 -3.45 10.74 5.16
C LYS A 309 -2.45 10.74 4.00
N SER A 310 -1.17 10.61 4.29
CA SER A 310 -0.09 10.62 3.30
C SER A 310 0.73 9.34 3.40
N ARG A 311 0.95 8.67 2.26
CA ARG A 311 1.87 7.51 2.19
C ARG A 311 3.26 7.86 2.70
N GLY A 312 3.72 9.06 2.41
CA GLY A 312 5.01 9.55 2.91
C GLY A 312 5.04 9.57 4.44
N PHE A 313 4.01 10.12 5.07
CA PHE A 313 3.92 10.16 6.53
C PHE A 313 3.90 8.76 7.15
N CYS A 314 3.03 7.88 6.64
CA CYS A 314 2.90 6.52 7.15
C CYS A 314 4.20 5.73 6.97
N LEU A 315 4.86 5.84 5.80
CA LEU A 315 6.15 5.19 5.56
C LEU A 315 7.23 5.72 6.51
N GLY A 316 7.30 7.03 6.72
CA GLY A 316 8.26 7.62 7.63
C GLY A 316 8.05 7.16 9.08
N PHE A 317 6.80 7.12 9.51
CA PHE A 317 6.44 6.64 10.84
C PHE A 317 6.86 5.18 11.04
N ASP A 318 6.46 4.30 10.12
CA ASP A 318 6.77 2.87 10.20
C ASP A 318 8.28 2.61 10.06
N ALA A 319 8.96 3.35 9.19
CA ALA A 319 10.40 3.23 9.03
C ALA A 319 11.15 3.56 10.32
N MET A 320 10.75 4.62 11.05
CA MET A 320 11.37 4.95 12.33
C MET A 320 11.07 3.92 13.41
N LEU A 321 9.81 3.46 13.50
CA LEU A 321 9.37 2.45 14.44
C LEU A 321 10.16 1.14 14.27
N ILE A 322 10.26 0.65 13.05
CA ILE A 322 10.97 -0.59 12.71
C ILE A 322 12.48 -0.44 12.91
N SER A 323 13.04 0.69 12.46
CA SER A 323 14.47 0.96 12.65
C SER A 323 14.88 1.00 14.12
N TYR A 324 14.03 1.57 14.96
CA TYR A 324 14.24 1.57 16.39
C TYR A 324 14.21 0.15 16.97
N ALA A 325 13.27 -0.68 16.53
CA ALA A 325 13.19 -2.07 16.96
C ALA A 325 14.44 -2.87 16.53
N ILE A 326 14.85 -2.77 15.27
CA ILE A 326 16.04 -3.45 14.76
C ILE A 326 17.30 -2.98 15.50
N ALA A 327 17.48 -1.67 15.65
CA ALA A 327 18.64 -1.09 16.33
C ALA A 327 18.78 -1.53 17.80
N ASN A 328 17.67 -1.88 18.44
CA ASN A 328 17.63 -2.38 19.82
C ASN A 328 17.49 -3.91 19.92
N ASN A 329 17.60 -4.64 18.79
CA ASN A 329 17.44 -6.09 18.71
C ASN A 329 16.08 -6.59 19.23
N ILE A 330 15.02 -5.84 18.96
CA ILE A 330 13.65 -6.20 19.32
C ILE A 330 13.06 -7.01 18.18
N ASN A 331 12.77 -8.27 18.44
CA ASN A 331 12.10 -9.18 17.49
C ASN A 331 10.62 -9.31 17.84
N GLY A 332 9.82 -9.59 16.83
CA GLY A 332 8.39 -9.81 17.00
C GLY A 332 7.54 -9.15 15.91
N GLU A 333 6.25 -9.10 16.14
CA GLU A 333 5.33 -8.42 15.25
C GLU A 333 5.12 -6.97 15.68
N ILE A 334 5.24 -6.07 14.71
CA ILE A 334 5.04 -4.63 14.88
C ILE A 334 3.90 -4.20 13.98
N ARG A 335 2.93 -3.52 14.57
CA ARG A 335 1.86 -2.89 13.81
C ARG A 335 2.22 -1.44 13.54
N GLY A 336 2.45 -1.13 12.27
CA GLY A 336 2.66 0.22 11.76
C GLY A 336 1.38 0.87 11.25
N LEU A 337 1.55 1.99 10.57
CA LEU A 337 0.47 2.71 9.88
C LEU A 337 0.23 2.17 8.46
N LEU A 338 1.25 1.61 7.82
CA LEU A 338 1.15 0.98 6.49
C LEU A 338 0.85 -0.51 6.58
N GLY A 339 1.18 -1.18 7.67
CA GLY A 339 0.97 -2.61 7.74
C GLY A 339 1.48 -3.25 9.02
N ILE A 340 1.44 -4.57 9.04
CA ILE A 340 2.02 -5.40 10.10
C ILE A 340 3.34 -5.95 9.60
N TYR A 341 4.35 -5.85 10.43
CA TYR A 341 5.72 -6.27 10.13
C TYR A 341 6.16 -7.31 11.13
N LYS A 342 6.76 -8.39 10.66
CA LYS A 342 7.42 -9.38 11.52
C LYS A 342 8.92 -9.21 11.41
N ILE A 343 9.56 -8.84 12.51
CA ILE A 343 11.00 -8.70 12.61
C ILE A 343 11.57 -9.97 13.24
N THR A 344 12.57 -10.53 12.59
CA THR A 344 13.42 -11.59 13.13
C THR A 344 14.88 -11.14 13.10
N ASN A 345 15.80 -11.92 13.67
CA ASN A 345 17.23 -11.57 13.63
C ASN A 345 17.82 -11.43 12.22
N ASP A 346 17.17 -12.01 11.22
CA ASP A 346 17.68 -12.10 9.85
C ASP A 346 16.78 -11.50 8.78
N SER A 347 15.52 -11.19 9.12
CA SER A 347 14.55 -10.76 8.12
C SER A 347 13.48 -9.82 8.67
N LEU A 348 12.94 -9.00 7.78
CA LEU A 348 11.74 -8.22 7.97
C LEU A 348 10.71 -8.66 6.94
N ILE A 349 9.57 -9.11 7.41
CA ILE A 349 8.47 -9.55 6.56
C ILE A 349 7.30 -8.59 6.77
N ALA A 350 6.93 -7.87 5.72
CA ALA A 350 5.73 -7.06 5.72
C ALA A 350 4.53 -7.94 5.36
N LYS A 351 3.49 -7.94 6.21
CA LYS A 351 2.19 -8.50 5.83
C LYS A 351 1.46 -7.44 5.03
N SER A 352 1.20 -7.71 3.78
CA SER A 352 0.38 -6.84 2.92
C SER A 352 -1.09 -7.19 3.07
N TYR A 353 -1.95 -6.22 2.88
CA TYR A 353 -3.39 -6.38 2.95
C TYR A 353 -4.03 -6.28 1.58
N ILE A 354 -5.16 -6.94 1.45
CA ILE A 354 -6.08 -6.82 0.34
C ILE A 354 -7.34 -6.16 0.91
N ASN A 355 -7.60 -4.94 0.48
CA ASN A 355 -8.82 -4.19 0.83
C ASN A 355 -9.94 -4.50 -0.14
#